data_699d3b91065b42f5074661c9ce9ec9fa
#
_entry.id   699d3b91065b42f5074661c9ce9ec9fa
#
_cell.length_a   1.000
_cell.length_b   1.000
_cell.length_c   1.000
_cell.angle_alpha   90.00
_cell.angle_beta   90.00
_cell.angle_gamma   90.00
#
_symmetry.space_group_name_H-M   'P 1'
#
loop_
_entity.id
_entity.type
_entity.pdbx_description
1 polymer ?
#
loop_
_entity_poly.entity_id
_entity_poly.type
_entity_poly.pdbx_seq_one_letter_code
_entity_poly.pdbx_strand_id
1 'polypeptide(L)'
;MDSIKQIYRIGHGPSSSHTMGPKRAASIFLKSAEGKDADHFRVTLYGSLAATGRGHLTDQAIIDTLSQKGEVEIVWKPDVFLKFHPNGMKFEALGTDGSTVDSWTVFSIGGGTLANEHFNEQTERKVYEMSHISDILQWCDSTGYSFWEYVEQCEGKEIIEYLREVWDTMQKAVERGLNAEGVMPGGLGLRRKALTYYVRSGGMSGRMHNLSKSNGK
;
A
#
# COMPACT_ATOMS: atom_id res chain seq x y z
N MET A 1 11.68 6.18 -17.19
CA MET A 1 10.80 5.34 -16.32
C MET A 1 10.89 5.86 -14.89
N ASP A 2 9.87 5.58 -14.09
CA ASP A 2 9.84 5.95 -12.67
C ASP A 2 10.77 5.07 -11.84
N SER A 3 11.07 5.50 -10.60
CA SER A 3 11.86 4.72 -9.65
C SER A 3 11.23 3.36 -9.35
N ILE A 4 12.05 2.31 -9.20
CA ILE A 4 11.61 0.99 -8.74
C ILE A 4 11.01 1.04 -7.32
N LYS A 5 11.28 2.07 -6.52
CA LYS A 5 10.60 2.34 -5.25
C LYS A 5 9.08 2.50 -5.41
N GLN A 6 8.60 2.86 -6.61
CA GLN A 6 7.17 2.94 -6.90
C GLN A 6 6.53 1.55 -7.06
N ILE A 7 7.31 0.55 -7.45
CA ILE A 7 6.87 -0.85 -7.61
C ILE A 7 6.84 -1.55 -6.25
N TYR A 8 7.89 -1.35 -5.45
CA TYR A 8 8.09 -2.02 -4.16
C TYR A 8 7.73 -1.10 -2.99
N ARG A 9 6.45 -0.88 -2.77
CA ARG A 9 5.97 -0.09 -1.62
C ARG A 9 5.69 -0.99 -0.43
N ILE A 10 6.26 -0.62 0.73
CA ILE A 10 5.99 -1.29 1.99
C ILE A 10 4.73 -0.69 2.60
N GLY A 11 3.78 -1.55 3.02
CA GLY A 11 2.55 -1.11 3.66
C GLY A 11 1.68 -2.28 4.12
N HIS A 12 0.60 -1.95 4.83
CA HIS A 12 -0.41 -2.93 5.23
C HIS A 12 -1.33 -3.28 4.06
N GLY A 13 -1.44 -4.59 3.78
CA GLY A 13 -2.47 -5.12 2.88
C GLY A 13 -3.85 -5.24 3.54
N PRO A 14 -4.78 -5.90 2.84
CA PRO A 14 -4.52 -6.83 1.73
C PRO A 14 -4.38 -6.19 0.35
N SER A 15 -4.68 -4.89 0.18
CA SER A 15 -4.73 -4.24 -1.14
C SER A 15 -3.96 -2.93 -1.17
N SER A 16 -3.19 -2.69 -2.24
CA SER A 16 -2.51 -1.41 -2.40
C SER A 16 -3.50 -0.27 -2.70
N SER A 17 -4.47 -0.49 -3.59
CA SER A 17 -5.45 0.54 -3.97
C SER A 17 -6.60 0.70 -2.97
N HIS A 18 -7.00 -0.37 -2.25
CA HIS A 18 -8.15 -0.34 -1.34
C HIS A 18 -7.78 -0.27 0.15
N THR A 19 -6.51 -0.45 0.50
CA THR A 19 -6.05 -0.35 1.90
C THR A 19 -4.94 0.70 2.04
N MET A 20 -3.81 0.54 1.31
CA MET A 20 -2.67 1.44 1.42
C MET A 20 -2.98 2.85 0.91
N GLY A 21 -3.63 2.97 -0.25
CA GLY A 21 -4.05 4.27 -0.81
C GLY A 21 -4.96 5.04 0.14
N PRO A 22 -6.10 4.48 0.59
CA PRO A 22 -6.98 5.12 1.56
C PRO A 22 -6.31 5.50 2.89
N LYS A 23 -5.48 4.60 3.46
CA LYS A 23 -4.70 4.92 4.67
C LYS A 23 -3.78 6.13 4.46
N ARG A 24 -3.10 6.16 3.32
CA ARG A 24 -2.20 7.26 2.97
C ARG A 24 -2.96 8.57 2.74
N ALA A 25 -4.12 8.51 2.07
CA ALA A 25 -4.99 9.66 1.91
C ALA A 25 -5.46 10.21 3.26
N ALA A 26 -5.88 9.33 4.16
CA ALA A 26 -6.27 9.72 5.52
C ALA A 26 -5.10 10.38 6.27
N SER A 27 -3.87 9.86 6.14
CA SER A 27 -2.68 10.44 6.77
C SER A 27 -2.33 11.84 6.23
N ILE A 28 -2.50 12.06 4.92
CA ILE A 28 -2.28 13.37 4.30
C ILE A 28 -3.35 14.35 4.77
N PHE A 29 -4.61 13.94 4.74
CA PHE A 29 -5.73 14.77 5.17
C PHE A 29 -5.65 15.13 6.67
N LEU A 30 -5.26 14.17 7.52
CA LEU A 30 -5.05 14.43 8.93
C LEU A 30 -4.03 15.55 9.19
N LYS A 31 -2.91 15.54 8.44
CA LYS A 31 -1.90 16.60 8.50
C LYS A 31 -2.44 17.95 8.02
N SER A 32 -3.24 17.97 6.96
CA SER A 32 -3.84 19.23 6.46
C SER A 32 -4.86 19.81 7.43
N ALA A 33 -5.47 18.96 8.27
CA ALA A 33 -6.41 19.35 9.30
C ALA A 33 -5.73 19.71 10.64
N GLU A 34 -4.40 19.64 10.75
CA GLU A 34 -3.68 20.08 11.94
C GLU A 34 -3.89 21.59 12.17
N GLY A 35 -4.19 21.97 13.42
CA GLY A 35 -4.47 23.35 13.79
C GLY A 35 -5.86 23.86 13.41
N LYS A 36 -6.71 23.07 12.74
CA LYS A 36 -8.11 23.40 12.49
C LYS A 36 -8.97 22.88 13.64
N ASP A 37 -10.03 23.64 13.94
CA ASP A 37 -11.01 23.27 14.97
C ASP A 37 -12.00 22.23 14.40
N ALA A 38 -11.51 20.98 14.33
CA ALA A 38 -12.25 19.84 13.85
C ALA A 38 -11.98 18.63 14.74
N ASP A 39 -13.06 18.04 15.23
CA ASP A 39 -13.07 16.85 16.09
C ASP A 39 -13.91 15.70 15.51
N HIS A 40 -14.51 15.92 14.36
CA HIS A 40 -15.30 14.92 13.64
C HIS A 40 -14.87 14.87 12.16
N PHE A 41 -14.74 13.64 11.63
CA PHE A 41 -14.34 13.38 10.25
C PHE A 41 -15.41 12.55 9.54
N ARG A 42 -15.83 13.00 8.37
CA ARG A 42 -16.67 12.22 7.47
C ARG A 42 -15.87 11.83 6.25
N VAL A 43 -15.85 10.52 5.94
CA VAL A 43 -15.18 10.01 4.74
C VAL A 43 -16.19 9.29 3.86
N THR A 44 -16.47 9.86 2.69
CA THR A 44 -17.34 9.24 1.69
C THR A 44 -16.51 8.44 0.70
N LEU A 45 -16.79 7.15 0.60
CA LEU A 45 -16.18 6.22 -0.35
C LEU A 45 -17.12 6.05 -1.55
N TYR A 46 -16.55 6.02 -2.75
CA TYR A 46 -17.30 5.96 -4.00
C TYR A 46 -16.91 4.73 -4.84
N GLY A 47 -17.82 4.29 -5.69
CA GLY A 47 -17.61 3.27 -6.71
C GLY A 47 -16.95 2.01 -6.17
N SER A 48 -15.82 1.61 -6.75
CA SER A 48 -15.12 0.36 -6.38
C SER A 48 -14.64 0.32 -4.94
N LEU A 49 -14.17 1.45 -4.39
CA LEU A 49 -13.79 1.52 -2.97
C LEU A 49 -14.97 1.26 -2.03
N ALA A 50 -16.15 1.77 -2.37
CA ALA A 50 -17.36 1.52 -1.57
C ALA A 50 -17.88 0.09 -1.76
N ALA A 51 -17.88 -0.42 -2.99
CA ALA A 51 -18.42 -1.74 -3.30
C ALA A 51 -17.64 -2.89 -2.66
N THR A 52 -16.31 -2.78 -2.57
CA THR A 52 -15.43 -3.86 -2.11
C THR A 52 -14.61 -3.52 -0.87
N GLY A 53 -14.67 -2.28 -0.41
CA GLY A 53 -13.81 -1.73 0.63
C GLY A 53 -13.87 -2.45 1.99
N ARG A 54 -15.06 -2.90 2.39
CA ARG A 54 -15.22 -3.68 3.64
C ARG A 54 -14.40 -4.98 3.62
N GLY A 55 -14.37 -5.66 2.48
CA GLY A 55 -13.57 -6.88 2.30
C GLY A 55 -12.05 -6.61 2.28
N HIS A 56 -11.65 -5.41 1.95
CA HIS A 56 -10.27 -4.96 1.91
C HIS A 56 -9.85 -4.12 3.14
N LEU A 57 -10.71 -4.00 4.16
CA LEU A 57 -10.46 -3.22 5.37
C LEU A 57 -10.15 -1.74 5.07
N THR A 58 -10.80 -1.18 4.05
CA THR A 58 -10.64 0.23 3.65
C THR A 58 -11.08 1.17 4.75
N ASP A 59 -12.26 0.91 5.33
CA ASP A 59 -12.80 1.63 6.47
C ASP A 59 -11.88 1.58 7.68
N GLN A 60 -11.44 0.38 8.05
CA GLN A 60 -10.54 0.20 9.19
C GLN A 60 -9.24 1.00 9.02
N ALA A 61 -8.64 0.95 7.83
CA ALA A 61 -7.41 1.68 7.53
C ALA A 61 -7.58 3.21 7.66
N ILE A 62 -8.74 3.74 7.28
CA ILE A 62 -9.08 5.15 7.42
C ILE A 62 -9.37 5.50 8.89
N ILE A 63 -10.21 4.70 9.56
CA ILE A 63 -10.59 4.90 10.96
C ILE A 63 -9.36 4.88 11.86
N ASP A 64 -8.49 3.88 11.75
CA ASP A 64 -7.26 3.76 12.55
C ASP A 64 -6.34 4.99 12.42
N THR A 65 -6.45 5.70 11.30
CA THR A 65 -5.64 6.88 11.04
C THR A 65 -6.28 8.15 11.60
N LEU A 66 -7.56 8.38 11.32
CA LEU A 66 -8.24 9.64 11.67
C LEU A 66 -8.74 9.66 13.12
N SER A 67 -9.06 8.50 13.72
CA SER A 67 -9.53 8.40 15.12
C SER A 67 -8.52 8.89 16.16
N GLN A 68 -7.26 9.11 15.75
CA GLN A 68 -6.26 9.75 16.61
C GLN A 68 -6.61 11.21 16.95
N LYS A 69 -7.48 11.85 16.16
CA LYS A 69 -7.86 13.26 16.33
C LYS A 69 -9.34 13.45 16.64
N GLY A 70 -10.23 12.56 16.23
CA GLY A 70 -11.66 12.72 16.44
C GLY A 70 -12.49 11.53 15.98
N GLU A 71 -13.80 11.66 16.06
CA GLU A 71 -14.74 10.65 15.58
C GLU A 71 -14.73 10.53 14.05
N VAL A 72 -14.94 9.32 13.53
CA VAL A 72 -14.88 9.04 12.09
C VAL A 72 -16.16 8.37 11.59
N GLU A 73 -16.86 9.03 10.69
CA GLU A 73 -18.00 8.50 9.97
C GLU A 73 -17.58 8.02 8.57
N ILE A 74 -17.90 6.78 8.22
CA ILE A 74 -17.68 6.26 6.85
C ILE A 74 -19.01 6.17 6.12
N VAL A 75 -19.12 6.90 5.02
CA VAL A 75 -20.30 6.92 4.13
C VAL A 75 -19.99 6.11 2.86
N TRP A 76 -20.82 5.11 2.57
CA TRP A 76 -20.63 4.19 1.45
C TRP A 76 -21.54 4.55 0.29
N LYS A 77 -20.98 4.83 -0.89
CA LYS A 77 -21.71 5.16 -2.13
C LYS A 77 -21.21 4.27 -3.29
N PRO A 78 -21.53 2.96 -3.28
CA PRO A 78 -21.02 2.02 -4.28
C PRO A 78 -21.55 2.31 -5.70
N ASP A 79 -22.74 2.87 -5.81
CA ASP A 79 -23.40 3.15 -7.10
C ASP A 79 -23.03 4.53 -7.68
N VAL A 80 -22.22 5.31 -6.96
CA VAL A 80 -21.80 6.65 -7.39
C VAL A 80 -20.36 6.58 -7.88
N PHE A 81 -20.15 6.82 -9.17
CA PHE A 81 -18.82 6.88 -9.79
C PHE A 81 -18.45 8.33 -10.10
N LEU A 82 -17.33 8.77 -9.53
CA LEU A 82 -16.76 10.07 -9.86
C LEU A 82 -16.01 9.99 -11.21
N LYS A 83 -16.03 11.10 -11.98
CA LYS A 83 -15.53 11.10 -13.37
C LYS A 83 -14.05 10.75 -13.50
N PHE A 84 -13.21 11.11 -12.52
CA PHE A 84 -11.76 10.99 -12.62
C PHE A 84 -11.29 9.53 -12.52
N HIS A 85 -11.81 8.78 -11.54
CA HIS A 85 -11.40 7.39 -11.31
C HIS A 85 -12.44 6.65 -10.44
N PRO A 86 -12.66 5.32 -10.62
CA PRO A 86 -13.65 4.57 -9.84
C PRO A 86 -13.32 4.41 -8.35
N ASN A 87 -12.05 4.63 -7.94
CA ASN A 87 -11.64 4.55 -6.53
C ASN A 87 -11.60 5.93 -5.87
N GLY A 88 -12.74 6.60 -5.83
CA GLY A 88 -12.87 7.93 -5.24
C GLY A 88 -13.10 7.93 -3.73
N MET A 89 -12.53 8.92 -3.05
CA MET A 89 -12.73 9.22 -1.63
C MET A 89 -12.91 10.72 -1.45
N LYS A 90 -13.87 11.13 -0.60
CA LYS A 90 -14.02 12.51 -0.13
C LYS A 90 -13.84 12.52 1.37
N PHE A 91 -12.85 13.26 1.83
CA PHE A 91 -12.60 13.55 3.24
C PHE A 91 -13.21 14.89 3.59
N GLU A 92 -13.86 14.99 4.74
CA GLU A 92 -14.42 16.20 5.31
C GLU A 92 -14.07 16.27 6.79
N ALA A 93 -13.49 17.37 7.21
CA ALA A 93 -13.30 17.71 8.62
C ALA A 93 -14.42 18.66 9.05
N LEU A 94 -15.12 18.32 10.11
CA LEU A 94 -16.29 19.01 10.60
C LEU A 94 -15.98 19.68 11.93
N GLY A 95 -16.42 20.91 12.08
CA GLY A 95 -16.40 21.62 13.35
C GLY A 95 -17.49 21.15 14.31
N THR A 96 -17.44 21.63 15.54
CA THR A 96 -18.40 21.29 16.61
C THR A 96 -19.84 21.69 16.27
N ASP A 97 -20.03 22.66 15.37
CA ASP A 97 -21.32 23.09 14.85
C ASP A 97 -21.80 22.27 13.64
N GLY A 98 -21.01 21.26 13.21
CA GLY A 98 -21.27 20.44 12.04
C GLY A 98 -20.90 21.09 10.70
N SER A 99 -20.34 22.30 10.70
CA SER A 99 -19.86 22.94 9.48
C SER A 99 -18.59 22.26 8.94
N THR A 100 -18.43 22.22 7.61
CA THR A 100 -17.22 21.69 6.99
C THR A 100 -16.11 22.73 7.06
N VAL A 101 -15.06 22.45 7.83
CA VAL A 101 -13.88 23.33 7.99
C VAL A 101 -12.77 23.00 7.02
N ASP A 102 -12.73 21.75 6.51
CA ASP A 102 -11.83 21.33 5.44
C ASP A 102 -12.42 20.19 4.64
N SER A 103 -12.07 20.10 3.35
CA SER A 103 -12.50 18.99 2.51
C SER A 103 -11.49 18.69 1.41
N TRP A 104 -11.34 17.41 1.09
CA TRP A 104 -10.45 16.95 0.04
C TRP A 104 -11.02 15.74 -0.69
N THR A 105 -11.09 15.83 -2.02
CA THR A 105 -11.46 14.70 -2.87
C THR A 105 -10.22 14.17 -3.56
N VAL A 106 -9.99 12.86 -3.45
CA VAL A 106 -8.80 12.19 -3.97
C VAL A 106 -9.15 10.78 -4.43
N PHE A 107 -8.33 10.23 -5.30
CA PHE A 107 -8.52 8.92 -5.92
C PHE A 107 -7.29 8.05 -5.69
N SER A 108 -7.51 6.76 -5.40
CA SER A 108 -6.46 5.77 -5.37
C SER A 108 -6.31 5.14 -6.76
N ILE A 109 -5.29 5.56 -7.51
CA ILE A 109 -5.10 5.23 -8.93
C ILE A 109 -4.29 3.97 -9.20
N GLY A 110 -3.89 3.25 -8.16
CA GLY A 110 -3.13 2.00 -8.24
C GLY A 110 -1.80 2.07 -7.49
N GLY A 111 -1.29 0.91 -7.04
CA GLY A 111 -0.04 0.84 -6.27
C GLY A 111 -0.02 1.64 -4.96
N GLY A 112 -1.17 2.09 -4.47
CA GLY A 112 -1.27 3.00 -3.33
C GLY A 112 -0.97 4.47 -3.68
N THR A 113 -0.87 4.80 -4.97
CA THR A 113 -0.69 6.17 -5.48
C THR A 113 -2.00 6.94 -5.42
N LEU A 114 -1.90 8.23 -5.13
CA LEU A 114 -3.03 9.14 -5.03
C LEU A 114 -2.97 10.20 -6.13
N ALA A 115 -4.14 10.58 -6.63
CA ALA A 115 -4.28 11.68 -7.57
C ALA A 115 -5.66 12.35 -7.46
N ASN A 116 -5.76 13.58 -7.93
CA ASN A 116 -7.01 14.29 -8.27
C ASN A 116 -6.75 15.24 -9.44
N GLU A 117 -7.74 16.08 -9.78
CA GLU A 117 -7.61 17.02 -10.91
C GLU A 117 -6.45 18.03 -10.78
N HIS A 118 -5.97 18.29 -9.55
CA HIS A 118 -4.95 19.30 -9.24
C HIS A 118 -3.69 18.68 -8.64
N PHE A 119 -3.72 17.40 -8.30
CA PHE A 119 -2.67 16.71 -7.59
C PHE A 119 -2.47 15.31 -8.18
N ASN A 120 -1.23 14.99 -8.56
CA ASN A 120 -0.84 13.65 -8.96
C ASN A 120 0.51 13.33 -8.30
N GLU A 121 0.52 12.31 -7.42
CA GLU A 121 1.76 11.84 -6.78
C GLU A 121 2.76 11.22 -7.76
N GLN A 122 2.31 10.82 -8.95
CA GLN A 122 3.19 10.40 -10.04
C GLN A 122 3.91 11.58 -10.69
N THR A 123 4.19 12.64 -9.94
CA THR A 123 5.02 13.73 -10.42
C THR A 123 6.43 13.20 -10.72
N GLU A 124 6.58 12.85 -11.93
CA GLU A 124 7.64 12.60 -12.85
C GLU A 124 9.03 13.03 -12.35
N ARG A 125 9.67 12.22 -11.53
CA ARG A 125 11.10 12.07 -11.66
C ARG A 125 11.32 10.86 -12.56
N LYS A 126 11.54 11.09 -13.84
CA LYS A 126 12.13 10.07 -14.72
C LYS A 126 13.51 9.76 -14.15
N VAL A 127 13.58 8.71 -13.37
CA VAL A 127 14.83 8.23 -12.77
C VAL A 127 15.66 7.50 -13.82
N TYR A 128 14.98 6.79 -14.74
CA TYR A 128 15.61 6.05 -15.81
C TYR A 128 15.39 6.76 -17.16
N GLU A 129 16.46 7.11 -17.82
CA GLU A 129 16.42 7.73 -19.15
C GLU A 129 15.99 6.71 -20.21
N MET A 130 16.52 5.48 -20.14
CA MET A 130 16.18 4.40 -21.06
C MET A 130 14.86 3.76 -20.67
N SER A 131 13.98 3.54 -21.67
CA SER A 131 12.65 2.95 -21.48
C SER A 131 12.49 1.58 -22.14
N HIS A 132 13.41 1.20 -23.02
CA HIS A 132 13.40 -0.08 -23.72
C HIS A 132 14.52 -0.98 -23.22
N ILE A 133 14.22 -2.26 -23.03
CA ILE A 133 15.20 -3.26 -22.58
C ILE A 133 16.39 -3.40 -23.55
N SER A 134 16.14 -3.21 -24.85
CA SER A 134 17.19 -3.20 -25.88
C SER A 134 18.27 -2.17 -25.62
N ASP A 135 17.86 -0.96 -25.20
CA ASP A 135 18.77 0.16 -24.97
C ASP A 135 19.61 -0.09 -23.71
N ILE A 136 18.97 -0.67 -22.66
CA ILE A 136 19.65 -1.05 -21.43
C ILE A 136 20.65 -2.17 -21.69
N LEU A 137 20.28 -3.18 -22.49
CA LEU A 137 21.20 -4.25 -22.90
C LEU A 137 22.40 -3.70 -23.65
N GLN A 138 22.19 -2.86 -24.65
CA GLN A 138 23.26 -2.23 -25.40
C GLN A 138 24.19 -1.40 -24.51
N TRP A 139 23.62 -0.69 -23.53
CA TRP A 139 24.39 0.05 -22.55
C TRP A 139 25.24 -0.89 -21.68
N CYS A 140 24.66 -1.98 -21.16
CA CYS A 140 25.38 -2.98 -20.38
C CYS A 140 26.53 -3.60 -21.20
N ASP A 141 26.27 -3.98 -22.45
CA ASP A 141 27.28 -4.56 -23.35
C ASP A 141 28.43 -3.58 -23.65
N SER A 142 28.12 -2.30 -23.84
CA SER A 142 29.11 -1.27 -24.15
C SER A 142 29.95 -0.84 -22.96
N THR A 143 29.39 -0.90 -21.73
CA THR A 143 30.05 -0.46 -20.50
C THR A 143 30.67 -1.58 -19.69
N GLY A 144 30.24 -2.83 -19.94
CA GLY A 144 30.59 -4.01 -19.13
C GLY A 144 29.83 -4.06 -17.79
N TYR A 145 28.87 -3.18 -17.55
CA TYR A 145 28.05 -3.16 -16.35
C TYR A 145 26.88 -4.13 -16.43
N SER A 146 26.44 -4.61 -15.28
CA SER A 146 25.24 -5.43 -15.11
C SER A 146 23.97 -4.56 -14.95
N PHE A 147 22.80 -5.19 -15.04
CA PHE A 147 21.52 -4.51 -14.82
C PHE A 147 21.41 -3.87 -13.43
N TRP A 148 21.92 -4.52 -12.38
CA TRP A 148 21.83 -3.96 -11.04
C TRP A 148 22.75 -2.75 -10.86
N GLU A 149 23.89 -2.69 -11.53
CA GLU A 149 24.76 -1.53 -11.55
C GLU A 149 24.13 -0.37 -12.33
N TYR A 150 23.39 -0.64 -13.42
CA TYR A 150 22.58 0.36 -14.10
C TYR A 150 21.51 0.95 -13.16
N VAL A 151 20.83 0.10 -12.40
CA VAL A 151 19.84 0.55 -11.40
C VAL A 151 20.51 1.42 -10.34
N GLU A 152 21.66 1.02 -9.80
CA GLU A 152 22.42 1.80 -8.82
C GLU A 152 22.85 3.17 -9.36
N GLN A 153 23.26 3.24 -10.63
CA GLN A 153 23.61 4.52 -11.28
C GLN A 153 22.40 5.45 -11.40
N CYS A 154 21.23 4.93 -11.73
CA CYS A 154 20.02 5.74 -11.91
C CYS A 154 19.38 6.15 -10.59
N GLU A 155 19.33 5.25 -9.60
CA GLU A 155 18.60 5.44 -8.33
C GLU A 155 19.47 5.99 -7.19
N GLY A 156 20.81 5.87 -7.32
CA GLY A 156 21.76 6.12 -6.24
C GLY A 156 21.99 4.90 -5.34
N LYS A 157 23.03 4.95 -4.52
CA LYS A 157 23.43 3.82 -3.66
C LYS A 157 22.41 3.45 -2.59
N GLU A 158 21.59 4.40 -2.19
CA GLU A 158 20.51 4.19 -1.21
C GLU A 158 19.43 3.22 -1.69
N ILE A 159 19.38 2.89 -2.98
CA ILE A 159 18.43 1.89 -3.50
C ILE A 159 18.68 0.51 -2.89
N ILE A 160 19.93 0.16 -2.64
CA ILE A 160 20.30 -1.15 -2.08
C ILE A 160 19.78 -1.30 -0.64
N GLU A 161 19.86 -0.24 0.16
CA GLU A 161 19.31 -0.26 1.53
C GLU A 161 17.78 -0.37 1.50
N TYR A 162 17.13 0.39 0.63
CA TYR A 162 15.68 0.30 0.44
C TYR A 162 15.24 -1.13 0.02
N LEU A 163 15.94 -1.75 -0.94
CA LEU A 163 15.63 -3.11 -1.36
C LEU A 163 15.87 -4.16 -0.27
N ARG A 164 16.85 -3.95 0.61
CA ARG A 164 17.03 -4.79 1.82
C ARG A 164 15.83 -4.67 2.76
N GLU A 165 15.35 -3.46 3.02
CA GLU A 165 14.14 -3.24 3.84
C GLU A 165 12.92 -3.93 3.22
N VAL A 166 12.74 -3.82 1.90
CA VAL A 166 11.69 -4.54 1.16
C VAL A 166 11.82 -6.04 1.36
N TRP A 167 13.03 -6.59 1.18
CA TRP A 167 13.30 -8.02 1.33
C TRP A 167 13.02 -8.52 2.75
N ASP A 168 13.51 -7.82 3.76
CA ASP A 168 13.25 -8.14 5.17
C ASP A 168 11.75 -8.12 5.49
N THR A 169 11.03 -7.15 4.94
CA THR A 169 9.58 -7.03 5.10
C THR A 169 8.85 -8.20 4.43
N MET A 170 9.28 -8.60 3.25
CA MET A 170 8.74 -9.78 2.54
C MET A 170 8.99 -11.07 3.32
N GLN A 171 10.20 -11.28 3.83
CA GLN A 171 10.53 -12.46 4.65
C GLN A 171 9.66 -12.54 5.90
N LYS A 172 9.53 -11.43 6.65
CA LYS A 172 8.65 -11.34 7.82
C LYS A 172 7.18 -11.58 7.46
N ALA A 173 6.71 -11.13 6.29
CA ALA A 173 5.35 -11.37 5.83
C ALA A 173 5.12 -12.86 5.50
N VAL A 174 6.07 -13.51 4.84
CA VAL A 174 6.03 -14.96 4.57
C VAL A 174 6.01 -15.74 5.87
N GLU A 175 6.89 -15.43 6.82
CA GLU A 175 6.96 -16.11 8.11
C GLU A 175 5.64 -15.98 8.89
N ARG A 176 5.07 -14.76 8.98
CA ARG A 176 3.74 -14.56 9.59
C ARG A 176 2.65 -15.36 8.87
N GLY A 177 2.69 -15.39 7.54
CA GLY A 177 1.72 -16.13 6.74
C GLY A 177 1.76 -17.64 6.96
N LEU A 178 2.97 -18.20 7.13
CA LEU A 178 3.17 -19.63 7.42
C LEU A 178 2.78 -20.03 8.84
N ASN A 179 2.83 -19.08 9.79
CA ASN A 179 2.47 -19.33 11.19
C ASN A 179 1.02 -18.94 11.52
N ALA A 180 0.28 -18.35 10.58
CA ALA A 180 -1.09 -17.89 10.81
C ALA A 180 -2.10 -18.88 10.22
N GLU A 181 -3.09 -19.29 11.04
CA GLU A 181 -4.20 -20.15 10.67
C GLU A 181 -5.55 -19.41 10.73
N GLY A 182 -6.63 -20.12 10.37
CA GLY A 182 -7.99 -19.62 10.45
C GLY A 182 -8.41 -18.82 9.21
N VAL A 183 -9.20 -17.77 9.42
CA VAL A 183 -9.76 -16.90 8.38
C VAL A 183 -9.02 -15.57 8.35
N MET A 184 -8.83 -15.03 7.16
CA MET A 184 -8.27 -13.69 7.00
C MET A 184 -9.25 -12.64 7.51
N PRO A 185 -8.78 -11.54 8.13
CA PRO A 185 -9.66 -10.44 8.51
C PRO A 185 -10.34 -9.83 7.28
N GLY A 186 -11.54 -9.26 7.49
CA GLY A 186 -12.40 -8.72 6.44
C GLY A 186 -13.62 -9.61 6.18
N GLY A 187 -14.60 -9.08 5.48
CA GLY A 187 -15.90 -9.75 5.25
C GLY A 187 -15.90 -10.89 4.23
N LEU A 188 -14.76 -11.21 3.60
CA LEU A 188 -14.70 -12.21 2.50
C LEU A 188 -14.63 -13.66 2.98
N GLY A 189 -14.42 -13.94 4.27
CA GLY A 189 -14.36 -15.29 4.82
C GLY A 189 -13.24 -16.18 4.25
N LEU A 190 -12.18 -15.61 3.73
CA LEU A 190 -11.09 -16.33 3.07
C LEU A 190 -10.23 -17.09 4.08
N ARG A 191 -10.17 -18.42 3.94
CA ARG A 191 -9.29 -19.24 4.77
C ARG A 191 -7.82 -19.04 4.39
N ARG A 192 -6.96 -18.98 5.42
CA ARG A 192 -5.50 -18.97 5.25
C ARG A 192 -5.05 -20.34 4.73
N LYS A 193 -4.26 -20.35 3.65
CA LYS A 193 -3.82 -21.57 2.96
C LYS A 193 -2.29 -21.68 2.85
N ALA A 194 -1.55 -20.67 3.26
CA ALA A 194 -0.09 -20.63 3.10
C ALA A 194 0.59 -21.86 3.71
N LEU A 195 0.29 -22.18 4.98
CA LEU A 195 0.85 -23.36 5.65
C LEU A 195 0.49 -24.66 4.92
N THR A 196 -0.78 -24.81 4.48
CA THR A 196 -1.23 -26.01 3.78
C THR A 196 -0.44 -26.25 2.50
N TYR A 197 -0.23 -25.23 1.69
CA TYR A 197 0.57 -25.36 0.46
C TYR A 197 2.04 -25.59 0.73
N TYR A 198 2.60 -24.90 1.73
CA TYR A 198 4.00 -25.09 2.13
C TYR A 198 4.28 -26.51 2.58
N VAL A 199 3.42 -27.10 3.40
CA VAL A 199 3.53 -28.50 3.84
C VAL A 199 3.44 -29.46 2.65
N ARG A 200 2.47 -29.25 1.76
CA ARG A 200 2.29 -30.10 0.57
C ARG A 200 3.49 -30.03 -0.41
N SER A 201 4.16 -28.90 -0.47
CA SER A 201 5.37 -28.74 -1.30
C SER A 201 6.65 -29.32 -0.66
N GLY A 202 6.54 -30.03 0.47
CA GLY A 202 7.70 -30.59 1.18
C GLY A 202 8.44 -29.61 2.09
N GLY A 203 7.92 -28.40 2.27
CA GLY A 203 8.57 -27.34 3.07
C GLY A 203 8.77 -27.66 4.55
N MET A 204 8.02 -28.62 5.11
CA MET A 204 8.19 -29.09 6.50
C MET A 204 9.40 -29.97 6.72
N SER A 205 9.91 -30.69 5.72
CA SER A 205 11.09 -31.56 5.88
C SER A 205 12.33 -30.78 6.32
N GLY A 206 12.50 -29.55 5.82
CA GLY A 206 13.62 -28.68 6.19
C GLY A 206 13.47 -28.06 7.60
N ARG A 207 12.25 -27.80 8.06
CA ARG A 207 12.00 -27.21 9.38
C ARG A 207 12.19 -28.20 10.53
N MET A 208 11.74 -29.43 10.36
CA MET A 208 11.99 -30.49 11.37
C MET A 208 13.48 -30.77 11.52
N HIS A 209 14.26 -30.71 10.45
CA HIS A 209 15.69 -30.89 10.50
C HIS A 209 16.42 -29.78 11.27
N ASN A 210 15.94 -28.55 11.21
CA ASN A 210 16.50 -27.41 11.95
C ASN A 210 16.08 -27.37 13.43
N LEU A 211 14.87 -27.81 13.77
CA LEU A 211 14.40 -27.92 15.16
C LEU A 211 15.12 -29.04 15.92
N SER A 212 15.46 -30.14 15.25
CA SER A 212 16.27 -31.23 15.88
C SER A 212 17.71 -30.81 16.17
N LYS A 213 18.26 -29.82 15.45
CA LYS A 213 19.61 -29.29 15.68
C LYS A 213 19.67 -28.20 16.77
N SER A 214 18.55 -27.52 17.08
CA SER A 214 18.51 -26.47 18.12
C SER A 214 18.30 -27.00 19.53
N ASN A 215 17.80 -28.23 19.68
CA ASN A 215 17.57 -28.87 20.99
C ASN A 215 18.74 -29.78 21.45
N GLY A 216 19.88 -29.70 20.80
CA GLY A 216 21.08 -30.51 21.11
C GLY A 216 22.31 -29.68 21.52
N LYS A 217 22.08 -28.56 22.26
CA LYS A 217 23.17 -27.84 22.95
C LYS A 217 22.73 -27.41 24.34
#